data_6af730871ac1ff814dfaa4f361604f37
#
_entry.id   6af730871ac1ff814dfaa4f361604f37
#
_cell.length_a   1.000
_cell.length_b   1.000
_cell.length_c   1.000
_cell.angle_alpha   90.00
_cell.angle_beta   90.00
_cell.angle_gamma   90.00
#
_symmetry.space_group_name_H-M   'P 1'
#
loop_
_entity.id
_entity.type
_entity.pdbx_description
1 polymer ?
#
loop_
_entity_poly.entity_id
_entity_poly.type
_entity_poly.pdbx_seq_one_letter_code
_entity_poly.pdbx_strand_id
1 'polypeptide(L)'
;MFNGISEFVHNRPVVITGDNYAQQGALFSDSEIRINIFNIAKFNSDNRGTKQGGVSLAPKIKRLSEYLGQSYWEYLSGLEDLVILMDEAHRYHADASKNAINELKPILGIEMTATPFDEKGKQFKNIVFEYSLAQALLHVKISKKALYPIER
;
A
#
# COMPACT_ATOMS: atom_id res chain seq x y z
N MET A 1 -4.53 -9.94 -15.29
CA MET A 1 -4.12 -10.06 -13.87
C MET A 1 -5.22 -10.68 -13.02
N PHE A 2 -6.50 -10.35 -13.20
CA PHE A 2 -7.60 -10.78 -12.33
C PHE A 2 -8.43 -11.97 -12.87
N ASN A 3 -8.06 -12.58 -13.98
CA ASN A 3 -8.86 -13.61 -14.66
C ASN A 3 -9.01 -14.94 -13.88
N GLY A 4 -8.24 -15.14 -12.81
CA GLY A 4 -8.31 -16.33 -11.96
C GLY A 4 -9.20 -16.18 -10.72
N ILE A 5 -9.80 -15.01 -10.52
CA ILE A 5 -10.64 -14.70 -9.36
C ILE A 5 -12.07 -14.52 -9.86
N SER A 6 -12.96 -15.45 -9.48
CA SER A 6 -14.34 -15.50 -10.00
C SER A 6 -15.12 -14.22 -9.74
N GLU A 7 -14.89 -13.59 -8.57
CA GLU A 7 -15.54 -12.35 -8.15
C GLU A 7 -15.17 -11.17 -9.05
N PHE A 8 -13.98 -11.20 -9.66
CA PHE A 8 -13.48 -10.12 -10.52
C PHE A 8 -13.76 -10.33 -12.02
N VAL A 9 -14.43 -11.40 -12.41
CA VAL A 9 -14.79 -11.63 -13.81
C VAL A 9 -15.77 -10.58 -14.31
N HIS A 10 -16.75 -10.23 -13.48
CA HIS A 10 -17.82 -9.28 -13.81
C HIS A 10 -17.56 -7.87 -13.29
N ASN A 11 -16.78 -7.73 -12.21
CA ASN A 11 -16.45 -6.45 -11.60
C ASN A 11 -14.93 -6.33 -11.40
N ARG A 12 -14.24 -5.96 -12.47
CA ARG A 12 -12.77 -5.85 -12.45
C ARG A 12 -12.33 -4.67 -11.63
N PRO A 13 -11.41 -4.85 -10.67
CA PRO A 13 -10.83 -3.72 -9.94
C PRO A 13 -10.11 -2.73 -10.87
N VAL A 14 -10.28 -1.46 -10.57
CA VAL A 14 -9.51 -0.39 -11.21
C VAL A 14 -8.20 -0.20 -10.45
N VAL A 15 -7.08 -0.26 -11.17
CA VAL A 15 -5.75 -0.06 -10.57
C VAL A 15 -5.32 1.38 -10.75
N ILE A 16 -5.10 2.06 -9.64
CA ILE A 16 -4.66 3.45 -9.57
C ILE A 16 -3.25 3.50 -8.98
N THR A 17 -2.36 4.23 -9.64
CA THR A 17 -0.96 4.30 -9.24
C THR A 17 -0.52 5.76 -9.04
N GLY A 18 0.67 5.96 -8.49
CA GLY A 18 1.28 7.27 -8.38
C GLY A 18 1.50 8.01 -9.70
N ASP A 19 1.32 7.36 -10.84
CA ASP A 19 1.51 7.96 -12.16
C ASP A 19 0.19 8.35 -12.84
N ASN A 20 -0.93 7.66 -12.52
CA ASN A 20 -2.22 7.90 -13.17
C ASN A 20 -3.31 8.46 -12.26
N TYR A 21 -3.07 8.61 -10.95
CA TYR A 21 -4.07 9.10 -9.99
C TYR A 21 -4.60 10.50 -10.32
N ALA A 22 -3.76 11.37 -10.89
CA ALA A 22 -4.14 12.73 -11.22
C ALA A 22 -5.12 12.82 -12.41
N GLN A 23 -5.27 11.75 -13.18
CA GLN A 23 -6.15 11.66 -14.34
C GLN A 23 -7.50 11.03 -13.99
N GLN A 24 -7.68 10.59 -12.74
CA GLN A 24 -8.94 10.01 -12.29
C GLN A 24 -9.97 11.11 -12.09
N GLY A 25 -11.01 11.08 -12.88
CA GLY A 25 -12.10 12.05 -12.80
C GLY A 25 -13.10 11.74 -11.67
N ALA A 26 -14.00 12.69 -11.40
CA ALA A 26 -15.07 12.55 -10.40
C ALA A 26 -16.14 11.50 -10.73
N LEU A 27 -16.07 10.87 -11.89
CA LEU A 27 -17.03 9.86 -12.38
C LEU A 27 -16.71 8.45 -11.85
N PHE A 28 -16.43 8.33 -10.58
CA PHE A 28 -16.29 7.01 -9.98
C PHE A 28 -17.67 6.42 -9.66
N SER A 29 -17.91 5.22 -10.15
CA SER A 29 -19.04 4.41 -9.69
C SER A 29 -18.77 3.95 -8.25
N ASP A 30 -19.71 4.15 -7.35
CA ASP A 30 -19.60 3.73 -5.94
C ASP A 30 -19.47 2.20 -5.78
N SER A 31 -19.76 1.45 -6.85
CA SER A 31 -19.67 -0.01 -6.87
C SER A 31 -18.31 -0.58 -7.34
N GLU A 32 -17.35 0.27 -7.71
CA GLU A 32 -16.07 -0.19 -8.22
C GLU A 32 -15.07 -0.47 -7.10
N ILE A 33 -14.45 -1.67 -7.15
CA ILE A 33 -13.28 -1.97 -6.31
C ILE A 33 -12.08 -1.23 -6.88
N ARG A 34 -11.43 -0.40 -6.07
CA ARG A 34 -10.22 0.36 -6.45
C ARG A 34 -9.01 -0.12 -5.70
N ILE A 35 -7.96 -0.45 -6.43
CA ILE A 35 -6.67 -0.85 -5.88
C ILE A 35 -5.69 0.31 -6.09
N ASN A 36 -5.39 1.02 -5.02
CA ASN A 36 -4.49 2.15 -5.01
C ASN A 36 -3.07 1.68 -4.64
N ILE A 37 -2.10 1.86 -5.55
CA ILE A 37 -0.71 1.41 -5.35
C ILE A 37 0.20 2.64 -5.32
N PHE A 38 0.72 2.96 -4.14
CA PHE A 38 1.60 4.10 -3.94
C PHE A 38 2.86 3.72 -3.16
N ASN A 39 3.96 4.37 -3.50
CA ASN A 39 5.14 4.35 -2.64
C ASN A 39 4.95 5.37 -1.52
N ILE A 40 5.28 4.99 -0.27
CA ILE A 40 5.19 5.89 0.90
C ILE A 40 5.99 7.18 0.73
N ALA A 41 7.06 7.17 -0.04
CA ALA A 41 7.82 8.38 -0.36
C ALA A 41 6.97 9.44 -1.07
N LYS A 42 5.90 9.07 -1.76
CA LYS A 42 4.94 10.02 -2.37
C LYS A 42 4.14 10.79 -1.31
N PHE A 43 3.96 10.22 -0.13
CA PHE A 43 3.25 10.83 0.99
C PHE A 43 4.15 11.68 1.87
N ASN A 44 5.41 11.26 2.01
CA ASN A 44 6.41 11.89 2.90
C ASN A 44 7.32 12.91 2.18
N SER A 45 7.07 13.25 0.93
CA SER A 45 7.94 14.13 0.14
C SER A 45 7.90 15.61 0.55
N ASP A 46 7.51 15.89 1.80
CA ASP A 46 7.33 17.25 2.31
C ASP A 46 8.62 18.09 2.38
N ASN A 47 9.81 17.46 2.32
CA ASN A 47 11.05 18.17 2.63
C ASN A 47 12.05 18.30 1.48
N ARG A 48 11.73 17.82 0.28
CA ARG A 48 12.63 17.93 -0.89
C ARG A 48 11.93 18.42 -2.15
N GLY A 49 10.79 19.06 -2.00
CA GLY A 49 10.09 19.74 -3.09
C GLY A 49 10.98 20.85 -3.63
N THR A 50 11.03 20.98 -4.93
CA THR A 50 11.70 22.05 -5.67
C THR A 50 11.33 23.37 -5.02
N LYS A 51 12.31 24.02 -4.40
CA LYS A 51 12.14 25.38 -3.83
C LYS A 51 11.90 26.33 -4.99
N GLN A 52 10.68 26.63 -5.29
CA GLN A 52 10.33 27.77 -6.13
C GLN A 52 10.02 28.95 -5.19
N GLY A 53 10.91 29.90 -5.13
CA GLY A 53 10.72 31.09 -4.29
C GLY A 53 10.81 30.89 -2.77
N GLY A 54 11.51 29.84 -2.27
CA GLY A 54 11.71 29.63 -0.82
C GLY A 54 10.54 28.95 -0.09
N VAL A 55 9.43 28.65 -0.74
CA VAL A 55 8.27 27.97 -0.14
C VAL A 55 8.33 26.48 -0.44
N SER A 56 8.24 25.63 0.58
CA SER A 56 8.08 24.20 0.43
C SER A 56 6.68 23.90 -0.11
N LEU A 57 6.61 23.29 -1.30
CA LEU A 57 5.33 22.93 -1.89
C LEU A 57 4.87 21.58 -1.30
N ALA A 58 3.60 21.49 -0.92
CA ALA A 58 2.98 20.24 -0.50
C ALA A 58 3.17 19.10 -1.54
N PRO A 59 3.24 17.83 -1.13
CA PRO A 59 3.31 16.69 -2.03
C PRO A 59 2.24 16.75 -3.11
N LYS A 60 2.55 16.29 -4.32
CA LYS A 60 1.60 16.34 -5.45
C LYS A 60 0.24 15.72 -5.11
N ILE A 61 0.22 14.64 -4.33
CA ILE A 61 -1.00 13.93 -3.93
C ILE A 61 -1.89 14.77 -2.99
N LYS A 62 -1.31 15.72 -2.26
CA LYS A 62 -2.00 16.67 -1.36
C LYS A 62 -2.38 17.98 -2.07
N ARG A 63 -2.12 18.11 -3.36
CA ARG A 63 -2.50 19.30 -4.14
C ARG A 63 -3.88 19.13 -4.74
N LEU A 64 -4.59 20.24 -4.87
CA LEU A 64 -5.88 20.28 -5.53
C LEU A 64 -5.79 19.64 -6.93
N SER A 65 -6.69 18.72 -7.20
CA SER A 65 -6.92 18.17 -8.53
C SER A 65 -8.12 18.86 -9.16
N GLU A 66 -7.93 19.47 -10.33
CA GLU A 66 -9.02 20.10 -11.07
C GLU A 66 -10.12 19.10 -11.44
N TYR A 67 -9.77 17.84 -11.68
CA TYR A 67 -10.71 16.76 -12.02
C TYR A 67 -11.55 16.29 -10.84
N LEU A 68 -10.99 16.34 -9.60
CA LEU A 68 -11.67 15.86 -8.41
C LEU A 68 -12.32 16.98 -7.60
N GLY A 69 -11.95 18.25 -7.84
CA GLY A 69 -12.35 19.38 -7.00
C GLY A 69 -11.75 19.38 -5.60
N GLN A 70 -10.88 18.40 -5.32
CA GLN A 70 -10.15 18.21 -4.04
C GLN A 70 -8.82 17.54 -4.32
N SER A 71 -7.95 17.44 -3.33
CA SER A 71 -6.74 16.63 -3.47
C SER A 71 -7.06 15.14 -3.48
N TYR A 72 -6.22 14.33 -4.13
CA TYR A 72 -6.41 12.88 -4.09
C TYR A 72 -6.26 12.30 -2.67
N TRP A 73 -5.46 12.97 -1.85
CA TRP A 73 -5.33 12.65 -0.42
C TRP A 73 -6.64 12.85 0.35
N GLU A 74 -7.30 14.00 0.17
CA GLU A 74 -8.61 14.28 0.77
C GLU A 74 -9.66 13.28 0.31
N TYR A 75 -9.67 12.95 -0.98
CA TYR A 75 -10.52 11.91 -1.52
C TYR A 75 -10.31 10.58 -0.78
N LEU A 76 -9.06 10.09 -0.67
CA LEU A 76 -8.78 8.83 0.03
C LEU A 76 -9.17 8.88 1.51
N SER A 77 -8.89 9.99 2.19
CA SER A 77 -9.22 10.16 3.63
C SER A 77 -10.70 10.31 3.90
N GLY A 78 -11.50 10.57 2.89
CA GLY A 78 -12.97 10.64 2.95
C GLY A 78 -13.68 9.32 2.69
N LEU A 79 -12.95 8.26 2.29
CA LEU A 79 -13.54 6.93 2.07
C LEU A 79 -13.87 6.27 3.40
N GLU A 80 -15.10 5.76 3.54
CA GLU A 80 -15.57 5.08 4.74
C GLU A 80 -15.12 3.62 4.82
N ASP A 81 -14.68 3.05 3.71
CA ASP A 81 -14.30 1.64 3.53
C ASP A 81 -12.83 1.44 3.16
N LEU A 82 -11.97 2.42 3.42
CA LEU A 82 -10.55 2.37 3.08
C LEU A 82 -9.83 1.28 3.88
N VAL A 83 -9.24 0.33 3.16
CA VAL A 83 -8.33 -0.69 3.71
C VAL A 83 -6.90 -0.40 3.23
N ILE A 84 -5.92 -0.45 4.13
CA ILE A 84 -4.51 -0.25 3.79
C ILE A 84 -3.74 -1.56 3.93
N LEU A 85 -3.02 -1.94 2.87
CA LEU A 85 -2.03 -3.01 2.88
C LEU A 85 -0.64 -2.37 2.87
N MET A 86 0.19 -2.70 3.85
CA MET A 86 1.54 -2.17 3.99
C MET A 86 2.56 -3.28 3.79
N ASP A 87 3.23 -3.29 2.66
CA ASP A 87 4.35 -4.20 2.41
C ASP A 87 5.63 -3.62 3.01
N GLU A 88 6.50 -4.47 3.54
CA GLU A 88 7.71 -4.07 4.29
C GLU A 88 7.39 -3.09 5.44
N ALA A 89 6.39 -3.43 6.25
CA ALA A 89 5.80 -2.55 7.26
C ALA A 89 6.82 -1.95 8.26
N HIS A 90 7.97 -2.60 8.47
CA HIS A 90 9.04 -2.06 9.30
C HIS A 90 9.54 -0.67 8.85
N ARG A 91 9.34 -0.31 7.56
CA ARG A 91 9.72 1.01 7.00
C ARG A 91 8.74 2.12 7.34
N TYR A 92 7.54 1.80 7.83
CA TYR A 92 6.48 2.77 8.08
C TYR A 92 6.37 3.18 9.55
N HIS A 93 7.25 2.67 10.40
CA HIS A 93 7.24 2.95 11.84
C HIS A 93 7.83 4.31 12.23
N ALA A 94 8.45 5.05 11.29
CA ALA A 94 8.80 6.45 11.50
C ALA A 94 7.54 7.31 11.75
N ASP A 95 7.62 8.25 12.67
CA ASP A 95 6.46 9.05 13.11
C ASP A 95 5.75 9.76 11.96
N ALA A 96 6.50 10.29 10.99
CA ALA A 96 5.92 10.93 9.81
C ALA A 96 5.05 9.98 8.97
N SER A 97 5.49 8.73 8.80
CA SER A 97 4.72 7.71 8.06
C SER A 97 3.48 7.29 8.81
N LYS A 98 3.58 7.09 10.13
CA LYS A 98 2.44 6.76 10.99
C LYS A 98 1.39 7.87 10.96
N ASN A 99 1.81 9.12 11.05
CA ASN A 99 0.90 10.26 11.00
C ASN A 99 0.16 10.32 9.65
N ALA A 100 0.88 10.13 8.55
CA ALA A 100 0.28 10.09 7.23
C ALA A 100 -0.75 8.95 7.10
N ILE A 101 -0.45 7.74 7.58
CA ILE A 101 -1.39 6.63 7.57
C ILE A 101 -2.62 6.92 8.45
N ASN A 102 -2.42 7.51 9.63
CA ASN A 102 -3.50 7.88 10.53
C ASN A 102 -4.41 8.98 9.95
N GLU A 103 -3.86 9.94 9.18
CA GLU A 103 -4.64 10.95 8.47
C GLU A 103 -5.61 10.34 7.45
N LEU A 104 -5.27 9.21 6.84
CA LEU A 104 -6.13 8.49 5.90
C LEU A 104 -7.32 7.80 6.57
N LYS A 105 -7.33 7.63 7.88
CA LYS A 105 -8.41 7.03 8.69
C LYS A 105 -8.90 5.67 8.15
N PRO A 106 -8.02 4.71 7.85
CA PRO A 106 -8.45 3.42 7.34
C PRO A 106 -9.29 2.67 8.38
N ILE A 107 -10.28 1.89 7.91
CA ILE A 107 -11.04 0.98 8.77
C ILE A 107 -10.24 -0.26 9.15
N LEU A 108 -9.25 -0.63 8.32
CA LEU A 108 -8.37 -1.76 8.53
C LEU A 108 -6.99 -1.49 7.94
N GLY A 109 -5.94 -1.78 8.71
CA GLY A 109 -4.55 -1.81 8.26
C GLY A 109 -3.99 -3.22 8.38
N ILE A 110 -3.43 -3.75 7.30
CA ILE A 110 -2.74 -5.05 7.28
C ILE A 110 -1.27 -4.79 7.00
N GLU A 111 -0.42 -5.16 7.95
CA GLU A 111 1.03 -5.04 7.86
C GLU A 111 1.66 -6.37 7.44
N MET A 112 2.48 -6.33 6.41
CA MET A 112 3.26 -7.47 5.94
C MET A 112 4.74 -7.16 6.11
N THR A 113 5.49 -8.01 6.79
CA THR A 113 6.92 -7.81 7.02
C THR A 113 7.63 -9.13 7.32
N ALA A 114 8.87 -9.26 6.87
CA ALA A 114 9.75 -10.36 7.28
C ALA A 114 10.36 -10.13 8.67
N THR A 115 10.33 -8.90 9.18
CA THR A 115 10.93 -8.50 10.47
C THR A 115 9.89 -7.77 11.32
N PRO A 116 9.05 -8.50 12.11
CA PRO A 116 7.97 -7.93 12.89
C PRO A 116 8.46 -7.26 14.19
N PHE A 117 9.48 -6.41 14.08
CA PHE A 117 10.09 -5.69 15.20
C PHE A 117 10.23 -4.22 14.83
N ASP A 118 10.02 -3.34 15.82
CA ASP A 118 10.29 -1.92 15.68
C ASP A 118 11.81 -1.61 15.76
N GLU A 119 12.18 -0.35 15.55
CA GLU A 119 13.58 0.09 15.62
C GLU A 119 14.23 -0.13 17.00
N LYS A 120 13.43 -0.34 18.05
CA LYS A 120 13.87 -0.63 19.43
C LYS A 120 13.91 -2.12 19.73
N GLY A 121 13.67 -2.98 18.73
CA GLY A 121 13.66 -4.43 18.86
C GLY A 121 12.41 -4.99 19.56
N LYS A 122 11.34 -4.18 19.71
CA LYS A 122 10.08 -4.62 20.27
C LYS A 122 9.22 -5.26 19.20
N GLN A 123 8.69 -6.45 19.46
CA GLN A 123 7.82 -7.17 18.55
C GLN A 123 6.50 -6.39 18.31
N PHE A 124 6.01 -6.43 17.07
CA PHE A 124 4.72 -5.88 16.71
C PHE A 124 3.60 -6.57 17.47
N LYS A 125 2.52 -5.84 17.71
CA LYS A 125 1.33 -6.38 18.36
C LYS A 125 0.40 -6.99 17.29
N ASN A 126 -0.48 -7.89 17.75
CA ASN A 126 -1.56 -8.46 16.93
C ASN A 126 -1.04 -9.20 15.68
N ILE A 127 0.02 -10.00 15.82
CA ILE A 127 0.47 -10.87 14.74
C ILE A 127 -0.59 -11.95 14.54
N VAL A 128 -1.29 -11.90 13.40
CA VAL A 128 -2.39 -12.81 13.06
C VAL A 128 -1.91 -14.03 12.26
N PHE A 129 -0.77 -13.91 11.60
CA PHE A 129 -0.17 -14.99 10.83
C PHE A 129 1.35 -14.86 10.81
N GLU A 130 2.05 -15.97 10.99
CA GLU A 130 3.50 -16.05 10.90
C GLU A 130 3.88 -17.27 10.04
N TYR A 131 4.78 -17.04 9.08
CA TYR A 131 5.36 -18.08 8.24
C TYR A 131 6.89 -17.99 8.28
N SER A 132 7.49 -18.81 9.12
CA SER A 132 8.92 -18.73 9.38
C SER A 132 9.77 -19.15 8.17
N LEU A 133 10.99 -18.60 8.09
CA LEU A 133 11.97 -19.00 7.06
C LEU A 133 12.23 -20.52 7.08
N ALA A 134 12.22 -21.14 8.25
CA ALA A 134 12.38 -22.60 8.37
C ALA A 134 11.24 -23.35 7.69
N GLN A 135 10.00 -22.92 7.88
CA GLN A 135 8.82 -23.49 7.18
C GLN A 135 8.91 -23.26 5.67
N ALA A 136 9.30 -22.06 5.23
CA ALA A 136 9.48 -21.75 3.83
C ALA A 136 10.54 -22.65 3.17
N LEU A 137 11.68 -22.83 3.81
CA LEU A 137 12.76 -23.72 3.32
C LEU A 137 12.34 -25.18 3.26
N LEU A 138 11.56 -25.65 4.23
CA LEU A 138 11.02 -27.01 4.21
C LEU A 138 10.08 -27.22 3.02
N HIS A 139 9.16 -26.28 2.79
CA HIS A 139 8.24 -26.35 1.65
C HIS A 139 8.96 -26.27 0.30
N VAL A 140 9.97 -25.41 0.16
CA VAL A 140 10.78 -25.31 -1.07
C VAL A 140 11.56 -26.61 -1.31
N LYS A 141 12.13 -27.23 -0.29
CA LYS A 141 12.81 -28.52 -0.41
C LYS A 141 11.86 -29.63 -0.87
N ILE A 142 10.66 -29.68 -0.30
CA ILE A 142 9.62 -30.65 -0.70
C ILE A 142 9.21 -30.43 -2.16
N SER A 143 8.94 -29.18 -2.55
CA SER A 143 8.55 -28.82 -3.93
C SER A 143 9.65 -29.13 -4.94
N LYS A 144 10.92 -28.81 -4.64
CA LYS A 144 12.06 -29.14 -5.50
C LYS A 144 12.26 -30.66 -5.64
N LYS A 145 12.07 -31.41 -4.56
CA LYS A 145 12.18 -32.87 -4.59
C LYS A 145 11.07 -33.54 -5.42
N ALA A 146 9.90 -32.90 -5.50
CA ALA A 146 8.78 -33.32 -6.33
C ALA A 146 8.93 -32.96 -7.82
N LEU A 147 9.63 -31.84 -8.12
CA LEU A 147 9.76 -31.30 -9.48
C LEU A 147 11.02 -31.77 -10.21
N TYR A 148 12.10 -32.10 -9.47
CA TYR A 148 13.37 -32.54 -10.05
C TYR A 148 13.91 -33.73 -9.23
N PRO A 149 13.68 -34.98 -9.68
CA PRO A 149 14.41 -36.12 -9.13
C PRO A 149 15.89 -35.87 -9.41
N ILE A 150 16.69 -35.73 -8.37
CA ILE A 150 18.15 -35.60 -8.51
C ILE A 150 18.64 -36.99 -8.89
N GLU A 151 18.90 -37.18 -10.17
CA GLU A 151 19.74 -38.30 -10.62
C GLU A 151 21.14 -38.13 -10.03
N ARG A 152 21.58 -39.15 -9.31
CA ARG A 152 22.94 -39.27 -8.79
C ARG A 152 23.83 -39.90 -9.85
#